data_d1a2d738dfd92903e978b095e03f1221
#
_entry.id   d1a2d738dfd92903e978b095e03f1221
#
_cell.length_a   1.000
_cell.length_b   1.000
_cell.length_c   1.000
_cell.angle_alpha   90.00
_cell.angle_beta   90.00
_cell.angle_gamma   90.00
#
_symmetry.space_group_name_H-M   'P 1'
#
loop_
_entity.id
_entity.type
_entity.pdbx_description
1 polymer ?
#
loop_
_entity_poly.entity_id
_entity_poly.type
_entity_poly.pdbx_seq_one_letter_code
_entity_poly.pdbx_strand_id
1 'polypeptide(L)'
;GLPCQVAALKQYIDLYKLNRNLLTLVDIVCHGVTPQDYLKTHIENICKKKKKNATEVFFRDPSFNTYTYTFTLKNNGIPFYKKKVYRNDVYQIGYHKGIAYRENCYHCRFSNKQRQGDLTLSDFAGVGKYKKCDYDNKNVSCVLVNTKKGYNFYQSLLLENRIYSEI
;
A
#
# COMPACT_ATOMS: atom_id res chain seq x y z
N GLY A 1 2.06 -8.23 3.26
CA GLY A 1 3.00 -7.23 3.83
C GLY A 1 3.87 -6.54 2.79
N LEU A 2 4.75 -5.64 3.20
CA LEU A 2 5.77 -5.07 2.32
C LEU A 2 6.78 -6.15 1.89
N PRO A 3 7.41 -6.06 0.71
CA PRO A 3 8.37 -7.07 0.25
C PRO A 3 9.49 -7.35 1.26
N CYS A 4 10.03 -6.33 1.90
CA CYS A 4 11.05 -6.49 2.93
C CYS A 4 10.55 -7.22 4.19
N GLN A 5 9.28 -7.01 4.58
CA GLN A 5 8.66 -7.74 5.69
C GLN A 5 8.42 -9.20 5.33
N VAL A 6 7.93 -9.46 4.11
CA VAL A 6 7.73 -10.84 3.62
C VAL A 6 9.07 -11.57 3.51
N ALA A 7 10.12 -10.91 3.03
CA ALA A 7 11.46 -11.48 3.00
C ALA A 7 11.99 -11.83 4.41
N ALA A 8 11.79 -10.94 5.38
CA ALA A 8 12.16 -11.20 6.77
C ALA A 8 11.39 -12.39 7.35
N LEU A 9 10.09 -12.48 7.07
CA LEU A 9 9.28 -13.64 7.50
C LEU A 9 9.76 -14.94 6.87
N LYS A 10 10.13 -14.92 5.58
CA LYS A 10 10.72 -16.11 4.94
C LYS A 10 12.00 -16.58 5.64
N GLN A 11 12.91 -15.64 5.93
CA GLN A 11 14.15 -15.96 6.67
C GLN A 11 13.85 -16.51 8.07
N TYR A 12 12.86 -15.94 8.76
CA TYR A 12 12.42 -16.45 10.06
C TYR A 12 11.89 -17.90 9.97
N ILE A 13 11.04 -18.17 8.98
CA ILE A 13 10.50 -19.53 8.73
C ILE A 13 11.63 -20.52 8.48
N ASP A 14 12.60 -20.16 7.65
CA ASP A 14 13.74 -21.01 7.29
C ASP A 14 14.65 -21.25 8.51
N LEU A 15 14.95 -20.20 9.29
CA LEU A 15 15.79 -20.27 10.49
C LEU A 15 15.20 -21.19 11.55
N TYR A 16 13.91 -21.11 11.80
CA TYR A 16 13.21 -21.91 12.80
C TYR A 16 12.59 -23.19 12.23
N LYS A 17 12.89 -23.53 10.96
CA LYS A 17 12.41 -24.74 10.27
C LYS A 17 10.89 -24.91 10.36
N LEU A 18 10.16 -23.83 10.28
CA LEU A 18 8.69 -23.84 10.35
C LEU A 18 8.09 -24.41 9.06
N ASN A 19 6.92 -25.01 9.18
CA ASN A 19 6.25 -25.59 8.02
C ASN A 19 5.73 -24.48 7.06
N ARG A 20 6.50 -24.21 6.01
CA ARG A 20 6.17 -23.23 4.99
C ARG A 20 4.85 -23.51 4.25
N ASN A 21 4.40 -24.77 4.24
CA ASN A 21 3.18 -25.17 3.55
C ASN A 21 1.90 -24.61 4.19
N LEU A 22 1.96 -24.27 5.48
CA LEU A 22 0.84 -23.68 6.21
C LEU A 22 0.62 -22.19 5.92
N LEU A 23 1.53 -21.54 5.19
CA LEU A 23 1.52 -20.10 4.97
C LEU A 23 1.48 -19.76 3.49
N THR A 24 0.54 -18.94 3.06
CA THR A 24 0.55 -18.24 1.78
C THR A 24 1.03 -16.81 2.01
N LEU A 25 2.11 -16.42 1.37
CA LEU A 25 2.71 -15.11 1.52
C LEU A 25 2.27 -14.18 0.38
N VAL A 26 1.74 -13.02 0.75
CA VAL A 26 1.31 -12.01 -0.21
C VAL A 26 2.10 -10.72 0.06
N ASP A 27 2.81 -10.24 -0.94
CA ASP A 27 3.45 -8.92 -0.88
C ASP A 27 2.70 -7.91 -1.76
N ILE A 28 3.08 -6.65 -1.63
CA ILE A 28 2.54 -5.56 -2.44
C ILE A 28 3.67 -4.88 -3.23
N VAL A 29 3.33 -4.25 -4.34
CA VAL A 29 4.27 -3.32 -4.98
C VAL A 29 4.43 -2.12 -4.08
N CYS A 30 5.66 -1.90 -3.60
CA CYS A 30 5.99 -0.85 -2.64
C CYS A 30 7.00 0.10 -3.25
N HIS A 31 6.75 1.39 -3.18
CA HIS A 31 7.68 2.41 -3.68
C HIS A 31 8.46 3.13 -2.56
N GLY A 32 8.27 2.75 -1.30
CA GLY A 32 9.00 3.30 -0.16
C GLY A 32 8.10 3.61 1.03
N VAL A 33 8.74 3.89 2.17
CA VAL A 33 8.07 4.22 3.44
C VAL A 33 8.77 5.43 4.06
N THR A 34 8.00 6.41 4.50
CA THR A 34 8.54 7.55 5.26
C THR A 34 8.91 7.15 6.70
N PRO A 35 9.90 7.81 7.33
CA PRO A 35 10.09 7.72 8.77
C PRO A 35 8.82 8.13 9.52
N GLN A 36 8.50 7.40 10.59
CA GLN A 36 7.30 7.67 11.38
C GLN A 36 7.33 9.07 12.01
N ASP A 37 8.50 9.54 12.40
CA ASP A 37 8.68 10.84 13.01
C ASP A 37 8.31 12.01 12.08
N TYR A 38 8.46 11.83 10.76
CA TYR A 38 8.04 12.86 9.80
C TYR A 38 6.52 13.04 9.82
N LEU A 39 5.77 11.94 9.86
CA LEU A 39 4.32 12.00 9.95
C LEU A 39 3.88 12.60 11.28
N LYS A 40 4.49 12.15 12.38
CA LYS A 40 4.20 12.65 13.74
C LYS A 40 4.43 14.16 13.82
N THR A 41 5.62 14.62 13.45
CA THR A 41 5.98 16.03 13.45
C THR A 41 5.05 16.86 12.54
N HIS A 42 4.69 16.33 11.36
CA HIS A 42 3.76 16.99 10.46
C HIS A 42 2.39 17.19 11.09
N ILE A 43 1.83 16.15 11.73
CA ILE A 43 0.55 16.21 12.43
C ILE A 43 0.62 17.20 13.59
N GLU A 44 1.66 17.13 14.43
CA GLU A 44 1.87 18.04 15.57
C GLU A 44 1.91 19.51 15.12
N ASN A 45 2.63 19.81 14.05
CA ASN A 45 2.71 21.15 13.48
C ASN A 45 1.34 21.66 12.98
N ILE A 46 0.55 20.80 12.35
CA ILE A 46 -0.82 21.15 11.93
C ILE A 46 -1.69 21.41 13.15
N CYS A 47 -1.64 20.51 14.16
CA CYS A 47 -2.42 20.64 15.40
C CYS A 47 -2.10 21.95 16.12
N LYS A 48 -0.82 22.27 16.27
CA LYS A 48 -0.34 23.53 16.87
C LYS A 48 -0.84 24.75 16.10
N LYS A 49 -0.69 24.75 14.77
CA LYS A 49 -1.13 25.85 13.90
C LYS A 49 -2.65 26.04 13.92
N LYS A 50 -3.41 24.96 14.00
CA LYS A 50 -4.87 24.98 14.01
C LYS A 50 -5.47 25.10 15.43
N LYS A 51 -4.65 25.03 16.47
CA LYS A 51 -5.06 24.97 17.89
C LYS A 51 -6.11 23.86 18.14
N LYS A 52 -5.89 22.68 17.54
CA LYS A 52 -6.77 21.52 17.63
C LYS A 52 -5.94 20.24 17.78
N ASN A 53 -6.49 19.23 18.43
CA ASN A 53 -5.86 17.93 18.55
C ASN A 53 -6.45 16.97 17.52
N ALA A 54 -5.61 16.16 16.88
CA ALA A 54 -6.05 15.10 15.99
C ALA A 54 -6.32 13.82 16.80
N THR A 55 -7.55 13.33 16.75
CA THR A 55 -7.93 12.01 17.28
C THR A 55 -7.96 10.95 16.19
N GLU A 56 -8.04 11.39 14.93
CA GLU A 56 -8.13 10.50 13.76
C GLU A 56 -7.29 11.05 12.60
N VAL A 57 -6.62 10.12 11.91
CA VAL A 57 -5.76 10.42 10.74
C VAL A 57 -6.17 9.52 9.58
N PHE A 58 -6.47 10.10 8.44
CA PHE A 58 -6.83 9.38 7.22
C PHE A 58 -5.95 9.82 6.05
N PHE A 59 -5.35 8.87 5.37
CA PHE A 59 -4.66 9.11 4.09
C PHE A 59 -5.62 9.07 2.90
N ARG A 60 -6.70 8.31 3.06
CA ARG A 60 -7.84 8.20 2.14
C ARG A 60 -9.10 8.26 2.99
N ASP A 61 -9.58 9.46 3.30
CA ASP A 61 -10.78 9.61 4.12
C ASP A 61 -12.00 9.07 3.36
N PRO A 62 -12.72 8.07 3.90
CA PRO A 62 -13.90 7.49 3.25
C PRO A 62 -15.07 8.45 3.10
N SER A 63 -15.09 9.55 3.86
CA SER A 63 -16.08 10.62 3.73
C SER A 63 -15.92 11.43 2.45
N PHE A 64 -14.81 11.24 1.73
CA PHE A 64 -14.53 11.87 0.46
C PHE A 64 -14.30 10.79 -0.59
N ASN A 65 -14.44 11.17 -1.87
CA ASN A 65 -14.16 10.24 -2.96
C ASN A 65 -12.73 9.66 -2.79
N THR A 66 -12.63 8.36 -2.61
CA THR A 66 -11.39 7.62 -2.29
C THR A 66 -10.30 7.78 -3.35
N TYR A 67 -10.68 8.10 -4.58
CA TYR A 67 -9.73 8.33 -5.69
C TYR A 67 -8.90 9.58 -5.54
N THR A 68 -9.24 10.48 -4.62
CA THR A 68 -8.54 11.76 -4.47
C THR A 68 -7.39 11.72 -3.48
N TYR A 69 -7.13 10.59 -2.80
CA TYR A 69 -6.11 10.49 -1.75
C TYR A 69 -6.12 11.72 -0.84
N THR A 70 -7.25 11.97 -0.21
CA THR A 70 -7.40 13.15 0.64
C THR A 70 -6.87 12.84 2.03
N PHE A 71 -5.78 13.50 2.41
CA PHE A 71 -5.27 13.47 3.78
C PHE A 71 -6.13 14.32 4.68
N THR A 72 -6.67 13.73 5.73
CA THR A 72 -7.61 14.39 6.64
C THR A 72 -7.22 14.13 8.09
N LEU A 73 -7.23 15.19 8.90
CA LEU A 73 -7.18 15.10 10.35
C LEU A 73 -8.54 15.47 10.91
N LYS A 74 -9.05 14.64 11.82
CA LYS A 74 -10.32 14.87 12.51
C LYS A 74 -10.10 14.96 14.02
N ASN A 75 -10.98 15.68 14.65
CA ASN A 75 -11.15 15.69 16.11
C ASN A 75 -12.56 15.20 16.40
N ASN A 76 -12.67 14.00 17.00
CA ASN A 76 -13.96 13.37 17.29
C ASN A 76 -14.92 13.40 16.07
N GLY A 77 -14.46 12.89 14.94
CA GLY A 77 -15.24 12.81 13.70
C GLY A 77 -15.28 14.12 12.88
N ILE A 78 -14.95 15.27 13.47
CA ILE A 78 -15.05 16.58 12.82
C ILE A 78 -13.72 16.92 12.11
N PRO A 79 -13.68 17.03 10.77
CA PRO A 79 -12.48 17.36 10.03
C PRO A 79 -12.04 18.81 10.28
N PHE A 80 -10.78 19.02 10.63
CA PHE A 80 -10.19 20.36 10.79
C PHE A 80 -9.00 20.63 9.86
N TYR A 81 -8.45 19.59 9.24
CA TYR A 81 -7.45 19.68 8.19
C TYR A 81 -7.78 18.70 7.07
N LYS A 82 -7.75 19.18 5.84
CA LYS A 82 -8.09 18.40 4.66
C LYS A 82 -7.27 18.88 3.47
N LYS A 83 -6.48 18.00 2.86
CA LYS A 83 -5.67 18.28 1.68
C LYS A 83 -5.71 17.14 0.70
N LYS A 84 -6.02 17.43 -0.56
CA LYS A 84 -5.86 16.45 -1.65
C LYS A 84 -4.38 16.20 -1.90
N VAL A 85 -4.05 14.99 -2.32
CA VAL A 85 -2.74 14.61 -2.83
C VAL A 85 -2.23 15.64 -3.84
N TYR A 86 -0.94 15.91 -3.80
CA TYR A 86 -0.24 16.92 -4.63
C TYR A 86 -0.69 18.39 -4.44
N ARG A 87 -1.55 18.69 -3.48
CA ARG A 87 -2.02 20.05 -3.23
C ARG A 87 -1.66 20.52 -1.83
N ASN A 88 -0.48 21.17 -1.72
CA ASN A 88 -0.08 21.95 -0.54
C ASN A 88 -0.03 21.18 0.80
N ASP A 89 0.19 19.85 0.75
CA ASP A 89 0.56 19.06 1.91
C ASP A 89 1.98 18.55 1.73
N VAL A 90 2.90 19.08 2.52
CA VAL A 90 4.34 18.81 2.36
C VAL A 90 4.70 17.35 2.63
N TYR A 91 4.01 16.68 3.57
CA TYR A 91 4.25 15.27 3.86
C TYR A 91 3.85 14.40 2.67
N GLN A 92 2.64 14.60 2.14
CA GLN A 92 2.16 13.85 0.98
C GLN A 92 3.00 14.11 -0.27
N ILE A 93 3.39 15.38 -0.51
CA ILE A 93 4.26 15.72 -1.63
C ILE A 93 5.61 15.03 -1.48
N GLY A 94 6.22 15.06 -0.29
CA GLY A 94 7.48 14.39 0.01
C GLY A 94 7.42 12.88 -0.22
N TYR A 95 6.34 12.24 0.23
CA TYR A 95 6.10 10.82 0.03
C TYR A 95 5.92 10.46 -1.45
N HIS A 96 4.99 11.10 -2.14
CA HIS A 96 4.68 10.78 -3.54
C HIS A 96 5.79 11.13 -4.53
N LYS A 97 6.64 12.10 -4.20
CA LYS A 97 7.84 12.43 -4.99
C LYS A 97 9.06 11.60 -4.62
N GLY A 98 8.96 10.71 -3.64
CA GLY A 98 10.08 9.88 -3.22
C GLY A 98 11.19 10.64 -2.48
N ILE A 99 10.90 11.83 -1.93
CA ILE A 99 11.91 12.70 -1.28
C ILE A 99 12.04 12.39 0.21
N ALA A 100 11.00 11.84 0.84
CA ALA A 100 10.91 11.65 2.28
C ALA A 100 10.84 10.18 2.68
N TYR A 101 11.60 9.31 2.03
CA TYR A 101 11.67 7.90 2.40
C TYR A 101 12.70 7.65 3.50
N ARG A 102 12.58 6.48 4.15
CA ARG A 102 13.67 5.95 4.98
C ARG A 102 14.89 5.69 4.10
N GLU A 103 16.07 5.90 4.63
CA GLU A 103 17.34 5.69 3.91
C GLU A 103 17.41 4.34 3.21
N ASN A 104 17.04 3.27 3.92
CA ASN A 104 17.01 1.92 3.35
C ASN A 104 16.06 1.74 2.16
N CYS A 105 15.08 2.62 1.98
CA CYS A 105 14.15 2.55 0.86
C CYS A 105 14.75 3.10 -0.43
N TYR A 106 15.70 4.03 -0.34
CA TYR A 106 16.42 4.53 -1.52
C TYR A 106 17.34 3.47 -2.14
N HIS A 107 17.81 2.53 -1.33
CA HIS A 107 18.67 1.42 -1.75
C HIS A 107 17.99 0.05 -1.55
N CYS A 108 16.67 0.01 -1.80
CA CYS A 108 15.86 -1.16 -1.51
C CYS A 108 16.19 -2.32 -2.44
N ARG A 109 16.79 -3.40 -1.89
CA ARG A 109 17.09 -4.63 -2.63
C ARG A 109 15.87 -5.39 -3.13
N PHE A 110 14.68 -5.07 -2.61
CA PHE A 110 13.41 -5.71 -2.98
C PHE A 110 12.64 -4.92 -4.04
N SER A 111 13.18 -3.78 -4.50
CA SER A 111 12.60 -2.96 -5.59
C SER A 111 13.03 -3.52 -6.96
N ASN A 112 12.60 -4.75 -7.23
CA ASN A 112 12.94 -5.46 -8.47
C ASN A 112 11.82 -6.42 -8.90
N LYS A 113 12.03 -7.14 -10.01
CA LYS A 113 11.05 -8.08 -10.57
C LYS A 113 10.95 -9.40 -9.77
N GLN A 114 11.97 -9.75 -8.97
CA GLN A 114 11.95 -10.94 -8.13
C GLN A 114 11.12 -10.68 -6.89
N ARG A 115 9.86 -11.06 -6.96
CA ARG A 115 8.92 -10.83 -5.87
C ARG A 115 9.14 -11.77 -4.69
N GLN A 116 8.77 -11.32 -3.50
CA GLN A 116 9.00 -12.08 -2.26
C GLN A 116 7.81 -12.96 -1.86
N GLY A 117 6.59 -12.54 -2.20
CA GLY A 117 5.37 -13.30 -1.91
C GLY A 117 5.08 -14.43 -2.90
N ASP A 118 4.19 -15.33 -2.55
CA ASP A 118 3.57 -16.28 -3.47
C ASP A 118 2.68 -15.54 -4.49
N LEU A 119 2.04 -14.46 -4.03
CA LEU A 119 1.31 -13.49 -4.82
C LEU A 119 1.83 -12.08 -4.54
N THR A 120 1.73 -11.20 -5.53
CA THR A 120 1.98 -9.76 -5.36
C THR A 120 0.76 -8.98 -5.81
N LEU A 121 0.33 -8.03 -5.00
CA LEU A 121 -0.78 -7.13 -5.31
C LEU A 121 -0.27 -5.73 -5.62
N SER A 122 -0.91 -5.06 -6.57
CA SER A 122 -0.66 -3.65 -6.86
C SER A 122 -1.86 -2.95 -7.46
N ASP A 123 -1.82 -1.62 -7.45
CA ASP A 123 -2.67 -0.83 -8.34
C ASP A 123 -2.33 -1.20 -9.78
N PHE A 124 -3.33 -1.27 -10.66
CA PHE A 124 -3.09 -1.54 -12.07
C PHE A 124 -2.99 -0.23 -12.86
N ALA A 125 -1.84 0.43 -12.74
CA ALA A 125 -1.57 1.63 -13.52
C ALA A 125 -1.50 1.29 -15.03
N GLY A 126 -2.43 1.83 -15.79
CA GLY A 126 -2.46 1.59 -17.26
C GLY A 126 -3.51 0.59 -17.72
N VAL A 127 -4.33 0.04 -16.83
CA VAL A 127 -5.52 -0.71 -17.25
C VAL A 127 -6.41 0.17 -18.12
N GLY A 128 -6.96 -0.41 -19.18
CA GLY A 128 -7.72 0.33 -20.20
C GLY A 128 -6.86 1.13 -21.19
N LYS A 129 -5.55 1.32 -20.92
CA LYS A 129 -4.62 2.00 -21.83
C LYS A 129 -4.05 1.07 -22.90
N TYR A 130 -3.72 -0.15 -22.52
CA TYR A 130 -3.09 -1.14 -23.41
C TYR A 130 -4.05 -2.24 -23.86
N LYS A 131 -5.09 -2.50 -23.09
CA LYS A 131 -6.17 -3.42 -23.39
C LYS A 131 -7.46 -2.78 -22.92
N LYS A 132 -8.54 -2.86 -23.73
CA LYS A 132 -9.88 -2.43 -23.27
C LYS A 132 -10.23 -3.19 -22.00
N CYS A 133 -10.77 -2.48 -21.05
CA CYS A 133 -11.29 -3.03 -19.80
C CYS A 133 -12.70 -2.47 -19.61
N ASP A 134 -13.67 -3.36 -19.44
CA ASP A 134 -15.08 -2.98 -19.26
C ASP A 134 -15.38 -2.52 -17.83
N TYR A 135 -14.39 -2.58 -16.94
CA TYR A 135 -14.48 -2.14 -15.56
C TYR A 135 -13.91 -0.74 -15.36
N ASP A 136 -14.43 -0.06 -14.33
CA ASP A 136 -13.79 1.18 -13.87
C ASP A 136 -12.35 0.87 -13.45
N ASN A 137 -11.39 1.39 -14.20
CA ASN A 137 -9.97 1.19 -13.98
C ASN A 137 -9.47 1.59 -12.59
N LYS A 138 -10.28 2.33 -11.83
CA LYS A 138 -9.98 2.73 -10.45
C LYS A 138 -10.25 1.63 -9.43
N ASN A 139 -10.97 0.60 -9.79
CA ASN A 139 -11.36 -0.51 -8.93
C ASN A 139 -10.68 -1.83 -9.31
N VAL A 140 -9.71 -1.78 -10.23
CA VAL A 140 -8.99 -2.95 -10.70
C VAL A 140 -7.61 -3.03 -10.04
N SER A 141 -7.32 -4.19 -9.46
CA SER A 141 -5.99 -4.50 -8.92
C SER A 141 -5.24 -5.44 -9.86
N CYS A 142 -3.92 -5.27 -9.92
CA CYS A 142 -3.05 -6.23 -10.58
C CYS A 142 -2.61 -7.30 -9.58
N VAL A 143 -2.72 -8.57 -9.97
CA VAL A 143 -2.24 -9.72 -9.20
C VAL A 143 -1.14 -10.41 -9.99
N LEU A 144 0.06 -10.47 -9.44
CA LEU A 144 1.15 -11.29 -9.99
C LEU A 144 1.22 -12.61 -9.23
N VAL A 145 1.18 -13.70 -9.96
CA VAL A 145 1.30 -15.06 -9.41
C VAL A 145 2.76 -15.49 -9.54
N ASN A 146 3.47 -15.58 -8.41
CA ASN A 146 4.92 -15.74 -8.41
C ASN A 146 5.38 -17.20 -8.17
N THR A 147 4.54 -18.04 -7.56
CA THR A 147 4.89 -19.44 -7.24
C THR A 147 3.74 -20.38 -7.58
N LYS A 148 4.06 -21.69 -7.68
CA LYS A 148 3.03 -22.72 -7.85
C LYS A 148 2.02 -22.75 -6.70
N LYS A 149 2.47 -22.47 -5.49
CA LYS A 149 1.59 -22.35 -4.32
C LYS A 149 0.64 -21.16 -4.46
N GLY A 150 1.17 -19.99 -4.87
CA GLY A 150 0.36 -18.83 -5.18
C GLY A 150 -0.67 -19.11 -6.28
N TYR A 151 -0.26 -19.83 -7.32
CA TYR A 151 -1.16 -20.25 -8.39
C TYR A 151 -2.32 -21.11 -7.87
N ASN A 152 -2.01 -22.15 -7.10
CA ASN A 152 -3.03 -23.03 -6.54
C ASN A 152 -4.02 -22.28 -5.62
N PHE A 153 -3.48 -21.38 -4.78
CA PHE A 153 -4.31 -20.53 -3.93
C PHE A 153 -5.19 -19.58 -4.74
N TYR A 154 -4.64 -18.94 -5.77
CA TYR A 154 -5.38 -18.06 -6.65
C TYR A 154 -6.52 -18.80 -7.38
N GLN A 155 -6.24 -20.00 -7.89
CA GLN A 155 -7.25 -20.85 -8.53
C GLN A 155 -8.37 -21.27 -7.56
N SER A 156 -8.06 -21.56 -6.30
CA SER A 156 -9.11 -21.89 -5.32
C SER A 156 -10.06 -20.71 -5.10
N LEU A 157 -9.55 -19.47 -5.06
CA LEU A 157 -10.38 -18.28 -4.92
C LEU A 157 -11.31 -18.06 -6.14
N LEU A 158 -10.84 -18.39 -7.34
CA LEU A 158 -11.67 -18.34 -8.55
C LEU A 158 -12.78 -19.38 -8.53
N LEU A 159 -12.45 -20.64 -8.18
CA LEU A 159 -13.39 -21.74 -8.10
C LEU A 159 -14.48 -21.51 -7.04
N GLU A 160 -14.12 -20.86 -5.93
CA GLU A 160 -15.06 -20.48 -4.88
C GLU A 160 -15.83 -19.19 -5.18
N ASN A 161 -15.65 -18.58 -6.35
CA ASN A 161 -16.25 -17.29 -6.75
C ASN A 161 -15.95 -16.16 -5.75
N ARG A 162 -14.76 -16.20 -5.09
CA ARG A 162 -14.33 -15.15 -4.16
C ARG A 162 -13.69 -13.95 -4.86
N ILE A 163 -13.20 -14.16 -6.06
CA ILE A 163 -12.62 -13.13 -6.91
C ILE A 163 -13.10 -13.30 -8.34
N TYR A 164 -13.11 -12.21 -9.07
CA TYR A 164 -13.24 -12.21 -10.52
C TYR A 164 -11.93 -11.70 -11.12
N SER A 165 -11.46 -12.32 -12.21
CA SER A 165 -10.23 -11.90 -12.87
C SER A 165 -10.27 -12.11 -14.38
N GLU A 166 -9.54 -11.26 -15.08
CA GLU A 166 -9.17 -11.40 -16.49
C GLU A 166 -7.66 -11.51 -16.61
N ILE A 167 -7.18 -12.29 -17.63
CA ILE A 167 -5.76 -12.49 -17.91
C ILE A 167 -5.36 -11.68 -19.15
#